data_0d862918487a4ecc0c2023b229bbaeaa
#
_entry.id   0d862918487a4ecc0c2023b229bbaeaa
#
_cell.length_a   1.000
_cell.length_b   1.000
_cell.length_c   1.000
_cell.angle_alpha   90.00
_cell.angle_beta   90.00
_cell.angle_gamma   90.00
#
_symmetry.space_group_name_H-M   'P 1'
#
loop_
_entity.id
_entity.type
_entity.pdbx_description
1 polymer ?
#
loop_
_entity_poly.entity_id
_entity_poly.type
_entity_poly.pdbx_seq_one_letter_code
_entity_poly.pdbx_strand_id
1 'polypeptide(L)'
;MTDEKSDLIGLSQSEIYESLIANDLIEAKDKFRAKQIWHWLYNKGETDFEKMSSISKELRSALPEFYQIKRPTIQTHEKSIDGTQKWLFKLNDGNLIETVFIPEDNRGTLCVSSQVGCTLNCTFCYTGTQKLVRNLTSEEIVSQLLVAKDELSDWSNKHGRKISNVVFMGMGEPLYNYNNVKQAAEIMGDKEGIQLSTKRITLSTSGIVPEIMKWGEEVDSRLAISLHATNDELRNEIVPINKKFPLKELIKSCREYPRAKNAKRITFEYVMLKGVNDGVADARRLVKLISGIPAKINLIPFNPVSYTHLRAHETEADLVC
;
A
#
# COMPACT_ATOMS: atom_id res chain seq x y z
N MET A 1 -5.95 31.55 -15.26
CA MET A 1 -5.85 30.09 -15.08
C MET A 1 -4.42 29.86 -14.67
N THR A 2 -4.14 29.43 -13.45
CA THR A 2 -2.79 29.05 -13.04
C THR A 2 -2.46 27.78 -13.83
N ASP A 3 -1.47 27.85 -14.73
CA ASP A 3 -0.90 26.70 -15.41
C ASP A 3 -0.24 25.79 -14.36
N GLU A 4 -1.04 24.96 -13.72
CA GLU A 4 -0.53 23.96 -12.77
C GLU A 4 0.10 22.85 -13.59
N LYS A 5 1.44 22.72 -13.48
CA LYS A 5 2.20 21.70 -14.21
C LYS A 5 1.74 20.31 -13.78
N SER A 6 1.57 19.43 -14.74
CA SER A 6 1.22 18.04 -14.47
C SER A 6 2.38 17.31 -13.79
N ASP A 7 2.09 16.49 -12.78
CA ASP A 7 3.10 15.61 -12.19
C ASP A 7 3.28 14.36 -13.04
N LEU A 8 4.53 13.96 -13.28
CA LEU A 8 4.84 12.73 -14.03
C LEU A 8 4.79 11.49 -13.13
N ILE A 9 4.88 11.66 -11.82
CA ILE A 9 4.75 10.54 -10.88
C ILE A 9 3.28 10.09 -10.87
N GLY A 10 3.06 8.79 -10.82
CA GLY A 10 1.71 8.22 -10.79
C GLY A 10 1.09 7.99 -12.17
N LEU A 11 1.66 8.55 -13.24
CA LEU A 11 1.23 8.25 -14.60
C LEU A 11 1.82 6.90 -15.06
N SER A 12 1.09 6.16 -15.88
CA SER A 12 1.60 4.99 -16.60
C SER A 12 2.51 5.41 -17.78
N GLN A 13 3.28 4.48 -18.33
CA GLN A 13 4.11 4.77 -19.52
C GLN A 13 3.26 5.25 -20.72
N SER A 14 2.04 4.73 -20.88
CA SER A 14 1.11 5.16 -21.94
C SER A 14 0.59 6.57 -21.69
N GLU A 15 0.22 6.91 -20.46
CA GLU A 15 -0.24 8.25 -20.11
C GLU A 15 0.89 9.29 -20.27
N ILE A 16 2.13 8.96 -19.90
CA ILE A 16 3.29 9.81 -20.17
C ILE A 16 3.45 10.03 -21.66
N TYR A 17 3.38 8.96 -22.47
CA TYR A 17 3.51 9.06 -23.92
C TYR A 17 2.40 9.94 -24.55
N GLU A 18 1.14 9.69 -24.18
CA GLU A 18 -0.01 10.46 -24.68
C GLU A 18 0.09 11.93 -24.30
N SER A 19 0.53 12.21 -23.07
CA SER A 19 0.72 13.58 -22.59
C SER A 19 1.86 14.30 -23.34
N LEU A 20 2.97 13.61 -23.63
CA LEU A 20 4.07 14.18 -24.41
C LEU A 20 3.65 14.53 -25.85
N ILE A 21 2.83 13.68 -26.47
CA ILE A 21 2.24 13.95 -27.82
C ILE A 21 1.29 15.13 -27.76
N ALA A 22 0.40 15.17 -26.76
CA ALA A 22 -0.60 16.24 -26.60
C ALA A 22 0.04 17.63 -26.41
N ASN A 23 1.26 17.69 -25.89
CA ASN A 23 2.04 18.91 -25.71
C ASN A 23 3.08 19.16 -26.83
N ASP A 24 3.00 18.45 -27.95
CA ASP A 24 3.91 18.56 -29.11
C ASP A 24 5.42 18.40 -28.73
N LEU A 25 5.73 17.66 -27.69
CA LEU A 25 7.09 17.44 -27.19
C LEU A 25 7.81 16.31 -27.92
N ILE A 26 7.06 15.38 -28.48
CA ILE A 26 7.58 14.22 -29.24
C ILE A 26 6.68 13.89 -30.43
N GLU A 27 7.22 13.19 -31.41
CA GLU A 27 6.44 12.62 -32.51
C GLU A 27 5.94 11.19 -32.16
N ALA A 28 4.91 10.71 -32.87
CA ALA A 28 4.34 9.37 -32.64
C ALA A 28 5.36 8.21 -32.77
N LYS A 29 6.41 8.38 -33.56
CA LYS A 29 7.51 7.41 -33.71
C LYS A 29 8.42 7.34 -32.48
N ASP A 30 8.40 8.36 -31.61
CA ASP A 30 9.32 8.53 -30.49
C ASP A 30 8.79 7.95 -29.16
N LYS A 31 7.91 6.94 -29.23
CA LYS A 31 7.32 6.27 -28.06
C LYS A 31 8.34 5.85 -27.01
N PHE A 32 9.59 5.53 -27.42
CA PHE A 32 10.67 5.19 -26.50
C PHE A 32 11.07 6.31 -25.54
N ARG A 33 10.72 7.59 -25.84
CA ARG A 33 11.00 8.72 -24.94
C ARG A 33 10.23 8.63 -23.62
N ALA A 34 8.97 8.21 -23.67
CA ALA A 34 8.20 7.96 -22.45
C ALA A 34 8.85 6.86 -21.59
N LYS A 35 9.40 5.81 -22.23
CA LYS A 35 10.14 4.76 -21.54
C LYS A 35 11.45 5.26 -20.92
N GLN A 36 12.16 6.18 -21.56
CA GLN A 36 13.36 6.82 -20.99
C GLN A 36 13.01 7.64 -19.75
N ILE A 37 11.95 8.48 -19.84
CA ILE A 37 11.45 9.26 -18.68
C ILE A 37 11.05 8.32 -17.55
N TRP A 38 10.26 7.29 -17.84
CA TRP A 38 9.86 6.24 -16.90
C TRP A 38 11.03 5.63 -16.15
N HIS A 39 12.09 5.27 -16.88
CA HIS A 39 13.31 4.70 -16.28
C HIS A 39 13.99 5.69 -15.32
N TRP A 40 14.07 6.97 -15.69
CA TRP A 40 14.66 7.99 -14.81
C TRP A 40 13.84 8.20 -13.55
N LEU A 41 12.50 8.25 -13.67
CA LEU A 41 11.60 8.44 -12.53
C LEU A 41 11.65 7.25 -11.54
N TYR A 42 11.51 6.04 -12.06
CA TYR A 42 11.21 4.87 -11.22
C TYR A 42 12.35 3.88 -11.03
N ASN A 43 13.39 3.91 -11.88
CA ASN A 43 14.57 3.08 -11.69
C ASN A 43 15.71 3.86 -11.06
N LYS A 44 15.88 5.13 -11.44
CA LYS A 44 16.96 6.01 -10.93
C LYS A 44 16.50 6.90 -9.78
N GLY A 45 15.22 7.19 -9.67
CA GLY A 45 14.66 8.10 -8.69
C GLY A 45 15.00 9.58 -8.94
N GLU A 46 15.36 9.91 -10.18
CA GLU A 46 15.79 11.27 -10.53
C GLU A 46 14.58 12.22 -10.57
N THR A 47 14.73 13.39 -10.00
CA THR A 47 13.74 14.45 -9.96
C THR A 47 14.13 15.68 -10.78
N ASP A 48 15.38 15.76 -11.22
CA ASP A 48 15.91 16.84 -12.02
C ASP A 48 15.99 16.43 -13.49
N PHE A 49 15.17 17.04 -14.35
CA PHE A 49 15.15 16.74 -15.77
C PHE A 49 16.53 16.92 -16.44
N GLU A 50 17.32 17.89 -16.02
CA GLU A 50 18.65 18.15 -16.62
C GLU A 50 19.63 16.99 -16.39
N LYS A 51 19.44 16.19 -15.34
CA LYS A 51 20.27 15.01 -15.07
C LYS A 51 19.88 13.77 -15.86
N MET A 52 18.74 13.80 -16.57
CA MET A 52 18.23 12.66 -17.36
C MET A 52 19.02 12.51 -18.68
N SER A 53 20.29 12.16 -18.60
CA SER A 53 21.26 12.22 -19.70
C SER A 53 20.96 11.39 -20.94
N SER A 54 20.08 10.37 -20.85
CA SER A 54 19.64 9.59 -22.01
C SER A 54 18.53 10.26 -22.81
N ILE A 55 17.97 11.37 -22.32
CA ILE A 55 16.97 12.20 -23.00
C ILE A 55 17.72 13.33 -23.72
N SER A 56 17.26 13.70 -24.94
CA SER A 56 17.90 14.79 -25.69
C SER A 56 17.84 16.11 -24.92
N LYS A 57 18.83 16.98 -25.13
CA LYS A 57 18.93 18.25 -24.41
C LYS A 57 17.70 19.13 -24.65
N GLU A 58 17.21 19.16 -25.90
CA GLU A 58 16.04 19.92 -26.29
C GLU A 58 14.79 19.48 -25.50
N LEU A 59 14.55 18.16 -25.41
CA LEU A 59 13.41 17.63 -24.67
C LEU A 59 13.56 17.86 -23.15
N ARG A 60 14.77 17.69 -22.59
CA ARG A 60 15.01 17.97 -21.16
C ARG A 60 14.70 19.41 -20.78
N SER A 61 15.09 20.35 -21.64
CA SER A 61 14.85 21.80 -21.39
C SER A 61 13.38 22.19 -21.59
N ALA A 62 12.60 21.44 -22.41
CA ALA A 62 11.18 21.70 -22.63
C ALA A 62 10.27 21.06 -21.54
N LEU A 63 10.64 19.89 -21.00
CA LEU A 63 9.83 19.19 -20.01
C LEU A 63 9.40 20.06 -18.82
N PRO A 64 10.25 20.88 -18.20
CA PRO A 64 9.90 21.71 -17.05
C PRO A 64 8.83 22.78 -17.34
N GLU A 65 8.54 23.09 -18.57
CA GLU A 65 7.45 24.03 -18.92
C GLU A 65 6.07 23.40 -18.66
N PHE A 66 5.93 22.09 -18.88
CA PHE A 66 4.67 21.36 -18.80
C PHE A 66 4.56 20.46 -17.57
N TYR A 67 5.70 19.98 -17.07
CA TYR A 67 5.73 18.93 -16.05
C TYR A 67 6.56 19.32 -14.82
N GLN A 68 6.25 18.61 -13.75
CA GLN A 68 7.01 18.61 -12.51
C GLN A 68 7.19 17.16 -12.03
N ILE A 69 8.13 16.97 -11.11
CA ILE A 69 8.36 15.71 -10.42
C ILE A 69 8.41 16.04 -8.93
N LYS A 70 7.26 15.98 -8.27
CA LYS A 70 7.14 16.33 -6.86
C LYS A 70 7.15 15.08 -5.97
N ARG A 71 7.63 15.26 -4.76
CA ARG A 71 7.50 14.31 -3.68
C ARG A 71 6.83 14.97 -2.49
N PRO A 72 6.02 14.26 -1.71
CA PRO A 72 5.43 14.83 -0.50
C PRO A 72 6.54 15.24 0.48
N THR A 73 6.27 16.27 1.27
CA THR A 73 7.22 16.77 2.27
C THR A 73 7.16 15.90 3.52
N ILE A 74 8.32 15.54 4.07
CA ILE A 74 8.39 14.88 5.37
C ILE A 74 8.07 15.92 6.45
N GLN A 75 6.94 15.76 7.15
CA GLN A 75 6.55 16.59 8.29
C GLN A 75 7.24 16.12 9.57
N THR A 76 7.26 14.80 9.82
CA THR A 76 8.01 14.17 10.91
C THR A 76 8.59 12.85 10.46
N HIS A 77 9.73 12.48 11.06
CA HIS A 77 10.40 11.21 10.86
C HIS A 77 10.81 10.65 12.23
N GLU A 78 10.29 9.49 12.55
CA GLU A 78 10.60 8.78 13.79
C GLU A 78 11.33 7.48 13.46
N LYS A 79 12.30 7.13 14.30
CA LYS A 79 13.06 5.88 14.18
C LYS A 79 13.09 5.17 15.52
N SER A 80 12.62 3.93 15.51
CA SER A 80 12.62 3.04 16.67
C SER A 80 13.97 2.32 16.84
N ILE A 81 14.19 1.72 18.03
CA ILE A 81 15.42 0.98 18.35
C ILE A 81 15.61 -0.24 17.44
N ASP A 82 14.52 -0.91 17.03
CA ASP A 82 14.54 -2.04 16.11
C ASP A 82 14.81 -1.66 14.65
N GLY A 83 15.00 -0.35 14.39
CA GLY A 83 15.23 0.19 13.06
C GLY A 83 13.98 0.51 12.26
N THR A 84 12.77 0.26 12.81
CA THR A 84 11.51 0.68 12.21
C THR A 84 11.51 2.21 12.06
N GLN A 85 11.07 2.69 10.89
CA GLN A 85 10.99 4.12 10.60
C GLN A 85 9.56 4.48 10.20
N LYS A 86 9.05 5.55 10.78
CA LYS A 86 7.73 6.10 10.47
C LYS A 86 7.87 7.53 9.97
N TRP A 87 7.32 7.79 8.82
CA TRP A 87 7.22 9.12 8.23
C TRP A 87 5.78 9.61 8.26
N LEU A 88 5.59 10.83 8.66
CA LEU A 88 4.38 11.60 8.45
C LEU A 88 4.61 12.50 7.24
N PHE A 89 3.94 12.22 6.13
CA PHE A 89 4.05 13.01 4.91
C PHE A 89 2.96 14.06 4.84
N LYS A 90 3.34 15.28 4.45
CA LYS A 90 2.43 16.36 4.14
C LYS A 90 2.19 16.40 2.63
N LEU A 91 0.93 16.25 2.25
CA LEU A 91 0.47 16.32 0.87
C LEU A 91 0.30 17.78 0.40
N ASN A 92 0.11 17.99 -0.91
CA ASN A 92 0.00 19.32 -1.51
C ASN A 92 -1.19 20.13 -0.97
N ASP A 93 -2.28 19.45 -0.58
CA ASP A 93 -3.48 20.04 0.01
C ASP A 93 -3.37 20.25 1.54
N GLY A 94 -2.21 19.97 2.12
CA GLY A 94 -1.94 20.10 3.56
C GLY A 94 -2.36 18.92 4.41
N ASN A 95 -3.03 17.91 3.86
CA ASN A 95 -3.36 16.69 4.57
C ASN A 95 -2.12 15.87 4.91
N LEU A 96 -2.23 15.06 5.97
CA LEU A 96 -1.12 14.24 6.47
C LEU A 96 -1.45 12.75 6.31
N ILE A 97 -0.44 11.98 5.90
CA ILE A 97 -0.52 10.52 5.82
C ILE A 97 0.70 9.86 6.44
N GLU A 98 0.54 8.66 6.96
CA GLU A 98 1.62 7.88 7.56
C GLU A 98 2.14 6.81 6.60
N THR A 99 3.44 6.58 6.66
CA THR A 99 4.15 5.50 5.96
C THR A 99 5.16 4.89 6.93
N VAL A 100 5.23 3.56 6.98
CA VAL A 100 6.10 2.85 7.93
C VAL A 100 6.99 1.86 7.20
N PHE A 101 8.30 1.95 7.47
CA PHE A 101 9.29 0.97 7.04
C PHE A 101 9.67 0.07 8.20
N ILE A 102 9.53 -1.24 8.02
CA ILE A 102 9.85 -2.27 9.00
C ILE A 102 11.01 -3.11 8.44
N PRO A 103 12.24 -2.93 8.96
CA PRO A 103 13.38 -3.77 8.58
C PRO A 103 13.29 -5.15 9.25
N GLU A 104 13.72 -6.16 8.52
CA GLU A 104 13.96 -7.51 9.03
C GLU A 104 15.30 -8.02 8.45
N ASP A 105 15.89 -9.05 9.02
CA ASP A 105 17.24 -9.53 8.65
C ASP A 105 17.47 -9.70 7.15
N ASN A 106 16.48 -10.22 6.42
CA ASN A 106 16.58 -10.54 5.00
C ASN A 106 15.54 -9.81 4.12
N ARG A 107 14.78 -8.88 4.68
CA ARG A 107 13.76 -8.12 3.96
C ARG A 107 13.44 -6.81 4.66
N GLY A 108 12.89 -5.86 3.91
CA GLY A 108 12.28 -4.67 4.49
C GLY A 108 10.88 -4.49 3.90
N THR A 109 9.92 -4.24 4.75
CA THR A 109 8.52 -4.06 4.37
C THR A 109 8.13 -2.60 4.53
N LEU A 110 7.62 -2.00 3.45
CA LEU A 110 7.05 -0.66 3.49
C LEU A 110 5.53 -0.76 3.54
N CYS A 111 4.94 -0.19 4.57
CA CYS A 111 3.50 -0.05 4.75
C CYS A 111 3.07 1.32 4.20
N VAL A 112 2.21 1.33 3.18
CA VAL A 112 1.75 2.56 2.52
C VAL A 112 0.27 2.80 2.75
N SER A 113 -0.11 4.09 2.82
CA SER A 113 -1.47 4.57 2.95
C SER A 113 -2.16 4.67 1.59
N SER A 114 -3.49 4.51 1.57
CA SER A 114 -4.34 4.59 0.38
C SER A 114 -5.42 5.67 0.43
N GLN A 115 -5.69 6.22 1.61
CA GLN A 115 -6.67 7.28 1.84
C GLN A 115 -6.14 8.28 2.88
N VAL A 116 -6.68 9.49 2.90
CA VAL A 116 -6.57 10.43 4.02
C VAL A 116 -7.75 10.13 4.95
N GLY A 117 -7.46 9.61 6.14
CA GLY A 117 -8.48 9.01 7.01
C GLY A 117 -8.93 7.64 6.52
N CYS A 118 -10.11 7.19 6.95
CA CYS A 118 -10.65 5.89 6.53
C CYS A 118 -12.18 5.91 6.42
N THR A 119 -12.71 5.21 5.44
CA THR A 119 -14.16 5.00 5.28
C THR A 119 -14.72 4.04 6.34
N LEU A 120 -13.86 3.15 6.88
CA LEU A 120 -14.26 2.11 7.82
C LEU A 120 -13.98 2.54 9.26
N ASN A 121 -14.97 2.31 10.14
CA ASN A 121 -14.89 2.68 11.54
C ASN A 121 -14.51 1.46 12.40
N CYS A 122 -13.39 0.77 12.06
CA CYS A 122 -12.91 -0.38 12.84
C CYS A 122 -12.51 0.08 14.24
N THR A 123 -13.08 -0.55 15.29
CA THR A 123 -12.98 -0.07 16.67
C THR A 123 -11.59 -0.23 17.30
N PHE A 124 -10.76 -1.12 16.75
CA PHE A 124 -9.37 -1.36 17.19
C PHE A 124 -8.34 -0.49 16.45
N CYS A 125 -8.77 0.29 15.43
CA CYS A 125 -7.87 1.02 14.54
C CYS A 125 -7.94 2.51 14.79
N TYR A 126 -6.78 3.17 14.99
CA TYR A 126 -6.73 4.63 15.16
C TYR A 126 -7.25 5.37 13.93
N THR A 127 -6.83 4.96 12.74
CA THR A 127 -7.33 5.56 11.50
C THR A 127 -8.84 5.39 11.35
N GLY A 128 -9.42 4.34 11.94
CA GLY A 128 -10.88 4.14 12.00
C GLY A 128 -11.64 5.22 12.77
N THR A 129 -10.97 5.98 13.64
CA THR A 129 -11.55 7.14 14.34
C THR A 129 -11.51 8.43 13.52
N GLN A 130 -10.68 8.44 12.47
CA GLN A 130 -10.53 9.57 11.56
C GLN A 130 -11.54 9.44 10.42
N LYS A 131 -12.33 10.49 10.19
CA LYS A 131 -13.24 10.52 9.06
C LYS A 131 -12.45 10.51 7.74
N LEU A 132 -12.99 9.83 6.74
CA LEU A 132 -12.45 9.92 5.38
C LEU A 132 -12.51 11.37 4.91
N VAL A 133 -11.36 11.88 4.48
CA VAL A 133 -11.25 13.18 3.78
C VAL A 133 -11.34 12.92 2.26
N ARG A 134 -10.45 12.09 1.73
CA ARG A 134 -10.42 11.70 0.32
C ARG A 134 -9.55 10.45 0.05
N ASN A 135 -9.69 9.92 -1.12
CA ASN A 135 -8.75 8.94 -1.65
C ASN A 135 -7.40 9.59 -1.98
N LEU A 136 -6.31 8.85 -1.84
CA LEU A 136 -5.01 9.24 -2.39
C LEU A 136 -4.99 8.98 -3.90
N THR A 137 -4.27 9.83 -4.64
CA THR A 137 -3.97 9.59 -6.06
C THR A 137 -2.92 8.49 -6.21
N SER A 138 -2.77 7.93 -7.41
CA SER A 138 -1.68 6.98 -7.72
C SER A 138 -0.31 7.62 -7.49
N GLU A 139 -0.16 8.91 -7.80
CA GLU A 139 1.03 9.72 -7.50
C GLU A 139 1.36 9.70 -6.01
N GLU A 140 0.40 10.07 -5.14
CA GLU A 140 0.59 10.14 -3.69
C GLU A 140 0.89 8.78 -3.07
N ILE A 141 0.31 7.70 -3.63
CA ILE A 141 0.59 6.33 -3.17
C ILE A 141 2.01 5.91 -3.55
N VAL A 142 2.41 6.11 -4.82
CA VAL A 142 3.75 5.72 -5.30
C VAL A 142 4.83 6.58 -4.64
N SER A 143 4.56 7.86 -4.44
CA SER A 143 5.52 8.80 -3.83
C SER A 143 5.93 8.41 -2.42
N GLN A 144 5.08 7.72 -1.64
CA GLN A 144 5.45 7.18 -0.33
C GLN A 144 6.64 6.21 -0.46
N LEU A 145 6.61 5.32 -1.48
CA LEU A 145 7.71 4.41 -1.76
C LEU A 145 8.96 5.16 -2.25
N LEU A 146 8.77 6.13 -3.13
CA LEU A 146 9.91 6.88 -3.70
C LEU A 146 10.64 7.68 -2.62
N VAL A 147 9.92 8.39 -1.73
CA VAL A 147 10.54 9.11 -0.60
C VAL A 147 11.22 8.14 0.37
N ALA A 148 10.59 7.02 0.69
CA ALA A 148 11.22 6.02 1.55
C ALA A 148 12.52 5.46 0.92
N LYS A 149 12.58 5.29 -0.42
CA LYS A 149 13.81 4.91 -1.13
C LYS A 149 14.87 5.99 -1.07
N ASP A 150 14.50 7.27 -1.15
CA ASP A 150 15.41 8.40 -0.98
C ASP A 150 16.02 8.40 0.43
N GLU A 151 15.20 8.37 1.47
CA GLU A 151 15.61 8.38 2.87
C GLU A 151 16.50 7.18 3.23
N LEU A 152 16.19 6.02 2.69
CA LEU A 152 16.96 4.80 2.91
C LEU A 152 18.16 4.67 1.97
N SER A 153 18.34 5.55 0.99
CA SER A 153 19.34 5.42 -0.08
C SER A 153 19.23 4.07 -0.81
N ASP A 154 18.00 3.66 -1.17
CA ASP A 154 17.66 2.34 -1.73
C ASP A 154 17.51 2.35 -3.27
N TRP A 155 18.31 3.19 -3.96
CA TRP A 155 18.30 3.26 -5.44
C TRP A 155 19.34 2.36 -6.10
N SER A 156 20.34 1.89 -5.35
CA SER A 156 21.41 1.04 -5.84
C SER A 156 21.25 -0.40 -5.36
N ASN A 157 21.32 -1.35 -6.28
CA ASN A 157 21.29 -2.78 -5.93
C ASN A 157 22.66 -3.32 -5.43
N LYS A 158 23.68 -2.46 -5.28
CA LYS A 158 25.06 -2.89 -4.91
C LYS A 158 25.13 -3.56 -3.53
N HIS A 159 24.25 -3.19 -2.61
CA HIS A 159 24.21 -3.73 -1.24
C HIS A 159 22.91 -4.50 -0.94
N GLY A 160 22.20 -4.93 -1.97
CA GLY A 160 20.87 -5.49 -1.83
C GLY A 160 19.77 -4.41 -1.70
N ARG A 161 18.54 -4.79 -1.89
CA ARG A 161 17.37 -3.90 -1.81
C ARG A 161 16.89 -3.82 -0.35
N LYS A 162 16.82 -2.61 0.21
CA LYS A 162 16.30 -2.38 1.57
C LYS A 162 14.77 -2.57 1.60
N ILE A 163 14.03 -1.91 0.70
CA ILE A 163 12.59 -2.11 0.58
C ILE A 163 12.34 -3.26 -0.40
N SER A 164 12.09 -4.44 0.14
CA SER A 164 11.83 -5.65 -0.65
C SER A 164 10.35 -6.00 -0.77
N ASN A 165 9.48 -5.48 0.10
CA ASN A 165 8.05 -5.69 0.10
C ASN A 165 7.31 -4.36 0.27
N VAL A 166 6.11 -4.27 -0.33
CA VAL A 166 5.15 -3.19 -0.08
C VAL A 166 3.82 -3.80 0.33
N VAL A 167 3.21 -3.23 1.37
CA VAL A 167 1.90 -3.65 1.86
C VAL A 167 0.97 -2.44 1.95
N PHE A 168 -0.24 -2.55 1.40
CA PHE A 168 -1.29 -1.55 1.53
C PHE A 168 -2.03 -1.77 2.85
N MET A 169 -1.36 -1.44 3.97
CA MET A 169 -1.83 -1.65 5.35
C MET A 169 -1.73 -0.37 6.19
N GLY A 170 -1.47 0.78 5.56
CA GLY A 170 -1.49 2.09 6.20
C GLY A 170 -2.90 2.64 6.35
N MET A 171 -3.04 3.95 6.22
CA MET A 171 -4.34 4.61 6.36
C MET A 171 -5.27 4.29 5.19
N GLY A 172 -6.54 3.96 5.53
CA GLY A 172 -7.61 3.77 4.55
C GLY A 172 -7.91 2.31 4.18
N GLU A 173 -9.02 2.12 3.44
CA GLU A 173 -9.41 0.85 2.82
C GLU A 173 -9.02 0.90 1.33
N PRO A 174 -7.99 0.16 0.90
CA PRO A 174 -7.47 0.31 -0.47
C PRO A 174 -8.47 -0.08 -1.55
N LEU A 175 -9.39 -1.01 -1.30
CA LEU A 175 -10.39 -1.39 -2.30
C LEU A 175 -11.49 -0.34 -2.51
N TYR A 176 -11.65 0.64 -1.61
CA TYR A 176 -12.46 1.83 -1.88
C TYR A 176 -11.71 2.91 -2.68
N ASN A 177 -10.41 2.71 -2.90
CA ASN A 177 -9.58 3.52 -3.80
C ASN A 177 -9.01 2.69 -4.96
N TYR A 178 -9.82 1.79 -5.51
CA TYR A 178 -9.42 0.71 -6.38
C TYR A 178 -8.49 1.13 -7.53
N ASN A 179 -8.91 2.11 -8.34
CA ASN A 179 -8.18 2.49 -9.56
C ASN A 179 -6.79 3.07 -9.24
N ASN A 180 -6.68 3.97 -8.26
CA ASN A 180 -5.39 4.56 -7.88
C ASN A 180 -4.46 3.52 -7.25
N VAL A 181 -5.00 2.62 -6.41
CA VAL A 181 -4.23 1.54 -5.78
C VAL A 181 -3.75 0.53 -6.81
N LYS A 182 -4.60 0.18 -7.79
CA LYS A 182 -4.22 -0.68 -8.91
C LYS A 182 -3.08 -0.07 -9.71
N GLN A 183 -3.23 1.18 -10.17
CA GLN A 183 -2.20 1.88 -10.92
C GLN A 183 -0.89 1.99 -10.14
N ALA A 184 -0.95 2.32 -8.86
CA ALA A 184 0.24 2.35 -8.00
C ALA A 184 0.92 0.97 -7.89
N ALA A 185 0.15 -0.11 -7.73
CA ALA A 185 0.69 -1.47 -7.67
C ALA A 185 1.34 -1.89 -9.00
N GLU A 186 0.76 -1.52 -10.14
CA GLU A 186 1.31 -1.75 -11.48
C GLU A 186 2.63 -0.99 -11.68
N ILE A 187 2.70 0.29 -11.29
CA ILE A 187 3.91 1.11 -11.33
C ILE A 187 5.02 0.49 -10.46
N MET A 188 4.68 0.09 -9.23
CA MET A 188 5.63 -0.54 -8.30
C MET A 188 6.15 -1.87 -8.84
N GLY A 189 5.31 -2.62 -9.56
CA GLY A 189 5.62 -3.93 -10.13
C GLY A 189 6.33 -3.90 -11.49
N ASP A 190 6.40 -2.75 -12.15
CA ASP A 190 6.94 -2.62 -13.49
C ASP A 190 8.42 -3.00 -13.57
N LYS A 191 8.76 -3.83 -14.57
CA LYS A 191 10.11 -4.43 -14.72
C LYS A 191 11.16 -3.43 -15.21
N GLU A 192 10.76 -2.32 -15.80
CA GLU A 192 11.65 -1.28 -16.31
C GLU A 192 11.79 -0.10 -15.34
N GLY A 193 10.88 -0.04 -14.34
CA GLY A 193 10.84 0.96 -13.28
C GLY A 193 11.38 0.45 -11.95
N ILE A 194 10.51 0.41 -10.94
CA ILE A 194 10.86 0.04 -9.54
C ILE A 194 11.23 -1.43 -9.40
N GLN A 195 10.69 -2.30 -10.23
CA GLN A 195 11.00 -3.73 -10.31
C GLN A 195 10.68 -4.50 -9.01
N LEU A 196 9.65 -4.11 -8.29
CA LEU A 196 9.17 -4.91 -7.18
C LEU A 196 8.38 -6.10 -7.75
N SER A 197 8.80 -7.32 -7.40
CA SER A 197 8.02 -8.50 -7.80
C SER A 197 6.58 -8.38 -7.28
N THR A 198 5.60 -8.68 -8.11
CA THR A 198 4.17 -8.67 -7.72
C THR A 198 3.90 -9.58 -6.51
N LYS A 199 4.71 -10.64 -6.31
CA LYS A 199 4.70 -11.49 -5.10
C LYS A 199 5.18 -10.77 -3.84
N ARG A 200 5.74 -9.59 -3.96
CA ARG A 200 6.24 -8.73 -2.87
C ARG A 200 5.31 -7.54 -2.61
N ILE A 201 4.22 -7.43 -3.37
CA ILE A 201 3.15 -6.45 -3.16
C ILE A 201 1.98 -7.18 -2.53
N THR A 202 1.45 -6.67 -1.41
CA THR A 202 0.30 -7.23 -0.71
C THR A 202 -0.80 -6.19 -0.60
N LEU A 203 -1.96 -6.48 -1.17
CA LEU A 203 -3.18 -5.73 -0.88
C LEU A 203 -3.78 -6.27 0.42
N SER A 204 -4.10 -5.39 1.36
CA SER A 204 -4.90 -5.74 2.55
C SER A 204 -6.29 -5.11 2.43
N THR A 205 -7.32 -5.84 2.85
CA THR A 205 -8.69 -5.33 2.86
C THR A 205 -9.48 -5.85 4.05
N SER A 206 -10.39 -5.05 4.53
CA SER A 206 -11.36 -5.47 5.55
C SER A 206 -12.52 -6.28 4.98
N GLY A 207 -12.56 -6.48 3.64
CA GLY A 207 -13.52 -7.39 3.02
C GLY A 207 -14.55 -6.72 2.12
N ILE A 208 -14.11 -5.89 1.18
CA ILE A 208 -14.96 -5.35 0.10
C ILE A 208 -15.12 -6.45 -0.96
N VAL A 209 -16.04 -7.38 -0.72
CA VAL A 209 -16.16 -8.66 -1.45
C VAL A 209 -16.18 -8.51 -2.98
N PRO A 210 -16.96 -7.62 -3.61
CA PRO A 210 -16.94 -7.48 -5.06
C PRO A 210 -15.56 -7.11 -5.62
N GLU A 211 -14.87 -6.19 -4.94
CA GLU A 211 -13.57 -5.70 -5.38
C GLU A 211 -12.44 -6.70 -5.12
N ILE A 212 -12.59 -7.63 -4.16
CA ILE A 212 -11.63 -8.73 -3.93
C ILE A 212 -11.52 -9.61 -5.17
N MET A 213 -12.64 -10.02 -5.74
CA MET A 213 -12.65 -10.89 -6.93
C MET A 213 -12.05 -10.18 -8.13
N LYS A 214 -12.48 -8.96 -8.38
CA LYS A 214 -11.95 -8.09 -9.45
C LYS A 214 -10.44 -7.89 -9.31
N TRP A 215 -9.94 -7.62 -8.10
CA TRP A 215 -8.50 -7.49 -7.85
C TRP A 215 -7.73 -8.77 -8.19
N GLY A 216 -8.28 -9.93 -7.81
CA GLY A 216 -7.66 -11.22 -8.13
C GLY A 216 -7.58 -11.54 -9.62
N GLU A 217 -8.52 -11.04 -10.41
CA GLU A 217 -8.52 -11.18 -11.86
C GLU A 217 -7.52 -10.22 -12.53
N GLU A 218 -7.51 -8.96 -12.12
CA GLU A 218 -6.77 -7.90 -12.78
C GLU A 218 -5.32 -7.76 -12.25
N VAL A 219 -5.07 -8.00 -10.96
CA VAL A 219 -3.76 -7.71 -10.34
C VAL A 219 -3.11 -8.97 -9.76
N ASP A 220 -1.88 -9.28 -10.19
CA ASP A 220 -1.14 -10.46 -9.73
C ASP A 220 -0.36 -10.18 -8.42
N SER A 221 -0.99 -9.61 -7.39
CA SER A 221 -0.40 -9.38 -6.08
C SER A 221 -0.81 -10.42 -5.03
N ARG A 222 -0.31 -10.30 -3.80
CA ARG A 222 -0.79 -11.06 -2.65
C ARG A 222 -2.02 -10.39 -2.05
N LEU A 223 -2.86 -11.18 -1.39
CA LEU A 223 -4.05 -10.71 -0.67
C LEU A 223 -3.88 -10.98 0.83
N ALA A 224 -4.22 -9.97 1.63
CA ALA A 224 -4.43 -10.08 3.07
C ALA A 224 -5.87 -9.68 3.41
N ILE A 225 -6.49 -10.39 4.35
CA ILE A 225 -7.85 -10.13 4.85
C ILE A 225 -7.76 -9.75 6.31
N SER A 226 -8.19 -8.56 6.66
CA SER A 226 -8.40 -8.11 8.04
C SER A 226 -9.63 -8.82 8.60
N LEU A 227 -9.43 -10.03 9.13
CA LEU A 227 -10.52 -10.91 9.59
C LEU A 227 -10.99 -10.55 10.99
N HIS A 228 -10.09 -10.61 11.97
CA HIS A 228 -10.18 -10.18 13.36
C HIS A 228 -11.29 -10.82 14.23
N ALA A 229 -12.26 -11.51 13.62
CA ALA A 229 -13.30 -12.26 14.34
C ALA A 229 -13.72 -13.51 13.58
N THR A 230 -14.33 -14.47 14.28
CA THR A 230 -14.74 -15.77 13.75
C THR A 230 -16.24 -15.97 13.69
N ASN A 231 -17.02 -14.96 14.07
CA ASN A 231 -18.48 -14.90 13.98
C ASN A 231 -18.92 -13.48 13.56
N ASP A 232 -20.12 -13.38 13.00
CA ASP A 232 -20.63 -12.12 12.47
C ASP A 232 -20.99 -11.13 13.58
N GLU A 233 -21.43 -11.59 14.76
CA GLU A 233 -21.82 -10.74 15.89
C GLU A 233 -20.63 -9.86 16.30
N LEU A 234 -19.51 -10.48 16.65
CA LEU A 234 -18.30 -9.77 17.04
C LEU A 234 -17.72 -8.96 15.86
N ARG A 235 -17.71 -9.55 14.64
CA ARG A 235 -17.14 -8.86 13.50
C ARG A 235 -17.92 -7.62 13.11
N ASN A 236 -19.27 -7.63 13.27
CA ASN A 236 -20.13 -6.45 13.05
C ASN A 236 -19.79 -5.29 14.00
N GLU A 237 -19.25 -5.61 15.17
CA GLU A 237 -18.86 -4.64 16.18
C GLU A 237 -17.45 -4.08 15.90
N ILE A 238 -16.46 -4.96 15.67
CA ILE A 238 -15.06 -4.54 15.55
C ILE A 238 -14.64 -4.19 14.11
N VAL A 239 -15.31 -4.73 13.09
CA VAL A 239 -15.09 -4.47 11.66
C VAL A 239 -16.44 -4.21 10.97
N PRO A 240 -17.02 -3.01 11.09
CA PRO A 240 -18.42 -2.73 10.74
C PRO A 240 -18.81 -3.01 9.29
N ILE A 241 -17.87 -3.05 8.34
CA ILE A 241 -18.14 -3.44 6.95
C ILE A 241 -18.73 -4.86 6.83
N ASN A 242 -18.55 -5.69 7.85
CA ASN A 242 -19.14 -7.02 7.92
C ASN A 242 -20.67 -7.00 7.84
N LYS A 243 -21.34 -5.93 8.29
CA LYS A 243 -22.79 -5.75 8.14
C LYS A 243 -23.22 -5.72 6.67
N LYS A 244 -22.33 -5.24 5.78
CA LYS A 244 -22.58 -5.20 4.33
C LYS A 244 -22.10 -6.48 3.63
N PHE A 245 -20.99 -7.04 4.07
CA PHE A 245 -20.37 -8.25 3.52
C PHE A 245 -20.07 -9.23 4.66
N PRO A 246 -21.06 -10.09 5.04
CA PRO A 246 -20.91 -11.04 6.13
C PRO A 246 -19.79 -12.06 5.91
N LEU A 247 -19.31 -12.68 6.98
CA LEU A 247 -18.24 -13.69 6.93
C LEU A 247 -18.50 -14.79 5.89
N LYS A 248 -19.75 -15.22 5.73
CA LYS A 248 -20.11 -16.24 4.73
C LYS A 248 -19.70 -15.82 3.31
N GLU A 249 -20.00 -14.57 2.94
CA GLU A 249 -19.66 -14.03 1.61
C GLU A 249 -18.15 -13.77 1.47
N LEU A 250 -17.54 -13.19 2.49
CA LEU A 250 -16.10 -12.94 2.51
C LEU A 250 -15.29 -14.24 2.38
N ILE A 251 -15.64 -15.27 3.15
CA ILE A 251 -14.92 -16.55 3.09
C ILE A 251 -15.18 -17.28 1.76
N LYS A 252 -16.40 -17.14 1.20
CA LYS A 252 -16.68 -17.66 -0.14
C LYS A 252 -15.75 -16.99 -1.16
N SER A 253 -15.65 -15.67 -1.17
CA SER A 253 -14.75 -14.95 -2.10
C SER A 253 -13.27 -15.35 -1.92
N CYS A 254 -12.84 -15.63 -0.68
CA CYS A 254 -11.50 -16.13 -0.43
C CYS A 254 -11.26 -17.54 -1.00
N ARG A 255 -12.26 -18.43 -0.95
CA ARG A 255 -12.17 -19.77 -1.55
C ARG A 255 -12.12 -19.73 -3.07
N GLU A 256 -12.84 -18.80 -3.66
CA GLU A 256 -12.95 -18.61 -5.12
C GLU A 256 -11.87 -17.65 -5.66
N TYR A 257 -11.00 -17.08 -4.80
CA TYR A 257 -10.00 -16.10 -5.20
C TYR A 257 -9.02 -16.67 -6.23
N PRO A 258 -8.96 -16.09 -7.45
CA PRO A 258 -8.27 -16.72 -8.59
C PRO A 258 -6.77 -16.89 -8.40
N ARG A 259 -6.16 -16.07 -7.54
CA ARG A 259 -4.71 -16.09 -7.27
C ARG A 259 -4.31 -16.95 -6.06
N ALA A 260 -5.29 -17.47 -5.31
CA ALA A 260 -5.00 -18.30 -4.13
C ALA A 260 -4.43 -19.66 -4.54
N LYS A 261 -3.20 -19.93 -4.10
CA LYS A 261 -2.51 -21.22 -4.28
C LYS A 261 -1.41 -21.38 -3.24
N ASN A 262 -0.83 -22.56 -3.11
CA ASN A 262 0.21 -22.84 -2.10
C ASN A 262 1.39 -21.87 -2.13
N ALA A 263 1.76 -21.34 -3.30
CA ALA A 263 2.83 -20.35 -3.45
C ALA A 263 2.36 -18.90 -3.17
N LYS A 264 1.04 -18.63 -3.21
CA LYS A 264 0.40 -17.34 -2.95
C LYS A 264 -0.78 -17.53 -1.99
N ARG A 265 -0.48 -17.89 -0.75
CA ARG A 265 -1.51 -18.05 0.29
C ARG A 265 -2.14 -16.70 0.63
N ILE A 266 -3.44 -16.69 0.88
CA ILE A 266 -4.14 -15.56 1.48
C ILE A 266 -3.65 -15.41 2.93
N THR A 267 -3.32 -14.20 3.34
CA THR A 267 -3.00 -13.90 4.74
C THR A 267 -4.27 -13.46 5.46
N PHE A 268 -4.62 -14.12 6.55
CA PHE A 268 -5.67 -13.65 7.45
C PHE A 268 -5.01 -12.93 8.62
N GLU A 269 -5.22 -11.62 8.70
CA GLU A 269 -4.78 -10.78 9.80
C GLU A 269 -5.78 -10.92 10.95
N TYR A 270 -5.28 -11.18 12.16
CA TYR A 270 -6.09 -11.42 13.34
C TYR A 270 -5.50 -10.69 14.53
N VAL A 271 -6.06 -9.53 14.87
CA VAL A 271 -5.70 -8.79 16.08
C VAL A 271 -6.25 -9.50 17.30
N MET A 272 -5.39 -9.78 18.29
CA MET A 272 -5.77 -10.49 19.50
C MET A 272 -6.19 -9.49 20.58
N LEU A 273 -7.47 -9.51 20.92
CA LEU A 273 -8.11 -8.66 21.92
C LEU A 273 -8.40 -9.49 23.17
N LYS A 274 -7.78 -9.16 24.30
CA LYS A 274 -7.86 -9.91 25.56
C LYS A 274 -9.31 -10.08 26.02
N GLY A 275 -9.72 -11.35 26.20
CA GLY A 275 -11.05 -11.72 26.66
C GLY A 275 -12.18 -11.49 25.64
N VAL A 276 -11.85 -11.16 24.39
CA VAL A 276 -12.82 -10.87 23.33
C VAL A 276 -12.77 -11.92 22.21
N ASN A 277 -11.59 -12.14 21.62
CA ASN A 277 -11.41 -13.04 20.48
C ASN A 277 -10.16 -13.93 20.59
N ASP A 278 -9.54 -14.03 21.74
CA ASP A 278 -8.28 -14.70 22.01
C ASP A 278 -8.44 -16.08 22.69
N GLY A 279 -9.67 -16.57 22.80
CA GLY A 279 -9.97 -17.84 23.43
C GLY A 279 -9.68 -19.06 22.53
N VAL A 280 -9.47 -20.24 23.15
CA VAL A 280 -9.28 -21.52 22.44
C VAL A 280 -10.47 -21.84 21.52
N ALA A 281 -11.69 -21.44 21.91
CA ALA A 281 -12.88 -21.61 21.08
C ALA A 281 -12.80 -20.76 19.79
N ASP A 282 -12.24 -19.55 19.88
CA ASP A 282 -12.02 -18.68 18.71
C ASP A 282 -10.98 -19.28 17.76
N ALA A 283 -9.89 -19.81 18.31
CA ALA A 283 -8.86 -20.49 17.52
C ALA A 283 -9.45 -21.70 16.75
N ARG A 284 -10.28 -22.52 17.40
CA ARG A 284 -10.96 -23.65 16.75
C ARG A 284 -11.94 -23.20 15.66
N ARG A 285 -12.72 -22.14 15.90
CA ARG A 285 -13.62 -21.56 14.90
C ARG A 285 -12.83 -21.01 13.73
N LEU A 286 -11.69 -20.31 13.98
CA LEU A 286 -10.83 -19.74 12.95
C LEU A 286 -10.31 -20.82 11.99
N VAL A 287 -9.73 -21.91 12.55
CA VAL A 287 -9.25 -23.04 11.74
C VAL A 287 -10.37 -23.65 10.89
N LYS A 288 -11.56 -23.84 11.47
CA LYS A 288 -12.72 -24.37 10.73
C LYS A 288 -13.18 -23.41 9.63
N LEU A 289 -13.21 -22.10 9.90
CA LEU A 289 -13.70 -21.06 8.99
C LEU A 289 -12.87 -21.00 7.70
N ILE A 290 -11.52 -21.02 7.84
CA ILE A 290 -10.58 -20.90 6.71
C ILE A 290 -10.19 -22.26 6.10
N SER A 291 -10.75 -23.34 6.61
CA SER A 291 -10.45 -24.69 6.08
C SER A 291 -10.70 -24.77 4.57
N GLY A 292 -9.75 -25.40 3.84
CA GLY A 292 -9.80 -25.52 2.38
C GLY A 292 -9.30 -24.29 1.60
N ILE A 293 -8.91 -23.21 2.28
CA ILE A 293 -8.29 -22.05 1.64
C ILE A 293 -6.76 -22.18 1.78
N PRO A 294 -5.97 -22.00 0.70
CA PRO A 294 -4.51 -21.85 0.81
C PRO A 294 -4.19 -20.57 1.62
N ALA A 295 -4.03 -20.72 2.92
CA ALA A 295 -3.99 -19.61 3.87
C ALA A 295 -2.76 -19.63 4.77
N LYS A 296 -2.48 -18.48 5.38
CA LYS A 296 -1.68 -18.29 6.59
C LYS A 296 -2.40 -17.31 7.50
N ILE A 297 -2.17 -17.43 8.79
CA ILE A 297 -2.70 -16.51 9.80
C ILE A 297 -1.53 -15.66 10.30
N ASN A 298 -1.77 -14.37 10.43
CA ASN A 298 -0.90 -13.45 11.13
C ASN A 298 -1.62 -13.00 12.42
N LEU A 299 -1.10 -13.46 13.57
CA LEU A 299 -1.61 -13.04 14.87
C LEU A 299 -0.91 -11.75 15.28
N ILE A 300 -1.69 -10.72 15.58
CA ILE A 300 -1.19 -9.39 15.87
C ILE A 300 -1.56 -9.04 17.31
N PRO A 301 -0.57 -8.89 18.22
CA PRO A 301 -0.84 -8.32 19.54
C PRO A 301 -1.47 -6.93 19.39
N PHE A 302 -2.53 -6.67 20.12
CA PHE A 302 -3.16 -5.36 20.09
C PHE A 302 -2.30 -4.33 20.83
N ASN A 303 -1.99 -3.21 20.18
CA ASN A 303 -1.37 -2.07 20.84
C ASN A 303 -2.47 -1.12 21.36
N PRO A 304 -2.75 -1.07 22.68
CA PRO A 304 -3.78 -0.21 23.21
C PRO A 304 -3.41 1.25 23.03
N VAL A 305 -4.38 2.04 22.62
CA VAL A 305 -4.29 3.49 22.55
C VAL A 305 -5.27 4.10 23.54
N SER A 306 -4.94 5.24 24.11
CA SER A 306 -5.62 5.85 25.26
C SER A 306 -7.14 6.06 25.12
N TYR A 307 -7.66 6.03 23.90
CA TYR A 307 -9.09 6.23 23.60
C TYR A 307 -9.85 4.92 23.26
N THR A 308 -9.21 3.74 23.38
CA THR A 308 -9.91 2.46 23.21
C THR A 308 -10.15 1.80 24.56
N HIS A 309 -11.32 1.15 24.72
CA HIS A 309 -11.61 0.30 25.87
C HIS A 309 -11.08 -1.14 25.71
N LEU A 310 -10.48 -1.44 24.54
CA LEU A 310 -9.93 -2.74 24.21
C LEU A 310 -8.56 -2.94 24.90
N ARG A 311 -8.26 -4.20 25.25
CA ARG A 311 -7.00 -4.59 25.88
C ARG A 311 -6.21 -5.53 24.98
N ALA A 312 -4.88 -5.45 25.05
CA ALA A 312 -4.00 -6.40 24.39
C ALA A 312 -4.08 -7.78 25.02
N HIS A 313 -3.91 -8.81 24.21
CA HIS A 313 -3.54 -10.13 24.71
C HIS A 313 -2.07 -10.08 25.15
N GLU A 314 -1.78 -10.48 26.37
CA GLU A 314 -0.40 -10.57 26.87
C GLU A 314 0.34 -11.70 26.13
N THR A 315 1.53 -11.41 25.62
CA THR A 315 2.43 -12.41 25.05
C THR A 315 3.44 -12.86 26.11
N GLU A 316 4.09 -14.01 25.93
CA GLU A 316 5.16 -14.47 26.85
C GLU A 316 6.27 -13.42 27.03
N ALA A 317 6.50 -12.57 26.04
CA ALA A 317 7.46 -11.47 26.11
C ALA A 317 7.07 -10.39 27.13
N ASP A 318 5.77 -10.24 27.43
CA ASP A 318 5.25 -9.24 28.40
C ASP A 318 5.31 -9.76 29.85
N LEU A 319 5.62 -11.06 30.04
CA LEU A 319 5.76 -11.70 31.34
C LEU A 319 7.21 -11.69 31.88
N VAL A 320 8.15 -11.15 31.10
CA VAL A 320 9.57 -11.04 31.49
C VAL A 320 9.88 -9.56 31.74
N CYS A 321 9.44 -9.05 32.87
CA CYS A 321 9.93 -7.82 33.51
C CYS A 321 10.28 -8.07 34.95
#